data_778a4b68c38e248441a7759866c711a5
#
_entry.id   778a4b68c38e248441a7759866c711a5
#
_cell.length_a   1.000
_cell.length_b   1.000
_cell.length_c   1.000
_cell.angle_alpha   90.00
_cell.angle_beta   90.00
_cell.angle_gamma   90.00
#
_symmetry.space_group_name_H-M   'P 1'
#
loop_
_entity.id
_entity.type
_entity.pdbx_description
1 polymer ?
#
loop_
_entity_poly.entity_id
_entity_poly.type
_entity_poly.pdbx_seq_one_letter_code
_entity_poly.pdbx_strand_id
1 'polypeptide(L)'
;EICACLVGSEMCIRDRAGGATAAARIRRNTEDAEIILFEKGEYISYANCGLPYYIGGVIAEREKLFVQTPEAFGKRFNIDVRIRSEIVAIHPAKKTVDIRTSDGKTYTESYDKLLLSPGASPVRPPLPGIDNEGIFTLRNVNDTDAIKNYLQRHEVKRAVIIGAGFIGLEMAENLQEAGAEVAVVEMANQVM
;
A
#
# COMPACT_ATOMS: atom_id res chain seq x y z
N GLU A 1 -26.17 5.16 -6.39
CA GLU A 1 -24.93 5.21 -5.56
C GLU A 1 -23.89 4.23 -6.13
N ILE A 2 -22.67 4.69 -6.30
CA ILE A 2 -21.55 3.82 -6.71
C ILE A 2 -20.58 3.80 -5.55
N CYS A 3 -20.46 2.68 -4.87
CA CYS A 3 -19.45 2.47 -3.84
C CYS A 3 -18.20 1.85 -4.50
N ALA A 4 -17.09 2.57 -4.52
CA ALA A 4 -15.81 2.03 -4.91
C ALA A 4 -15.06 1.60 -3.65
N CYS A 5 -14.87 0.32 -3.49
CA CYS A 5 -14.18 -0.24 -2.34
C CYS A 5 -12.73 -0.52 -2.70
N LEU A 6 -11.83 0.10 -1.96
CA LEU A 6 -10.40 -0.07 -2.09
C LEU A 6 -9.84 -0.72 -0.85
N VAL A 7 -9.32 -1.90 -0.99
CA VAL A 7 -8.50 -2.54 0.04
C VAL A 7 -7.15 -2.88 -0.57
N GLY A 8 -6.14 -2.12 -0.20
CA GLY A 8 -4.76 -2.41 -0.52
C GLY A 8 -4.25 -1.81 -1.85
N SER A 9 -3.03 -1.33 -1.81
CA SER A 9 -2.29 -0.86 -2.97
C SER A 9 -1.77 -2.05 -3.76
N GLU A 10 -2.05 -2.14 -5.04
CA GLU A 10 -1.37 -3.08 -5.92
C GLU A 10 -0.05 -2.51 -6.41
N MET A 11 0.93 -3.42 -6.53
CA MET A 11 2.14 -3.14 -7.28
C MET A 11 1.77 -3.05 -8.76
N CYS A 12 1.66 -1.86 -9.26
CA CYS A 12 1.51 -1.61 -10.68
C CYS A 12 2.81 -0.99 -11.18
N ILE A 13 3.32 -1.52 -12.28
CA ILE A 13 4.48 -1.01 -13.01
C ILE A 13 4.28 0.46 -13.47
N ARG A 14 3.18 1.10 -13.14
CA ARG A 14 2.91 2.54 -13.29
C ARG A 14 1.85 3.02 -12.29
N ASP A 15 2.31 3.65 -11.25
CA ASP A 15 1.66 4.69 -10.45
C ASP A 15 0.14 4.79 -10.46
N ARG A 16 -0.61 3.81 -9.91
CA ARG A 16 -1.99 4.15 -9.53
C ARG A 16 -2.66 3.00 -8.79
N ALA A 17 -3.10 3.26 -7.59
CA ALA A 17 -4.06 2.41 -6.90
C ALA A 17 -5.31 2.25 -7.80
N GLY A 18 -5.63 1.04 -8.18
CA GLY A 18 -6.66 0.74 -9.17
C GLY A 18 -8.01 1.39 -8.86
N GLY A 19 -8.39 1.43 -7.62
CA GLY A 19 -9.66 1.99 -7.22
C GLY A 19 -9.69 3.52 -7.18
N ALA A 20 -8.63 4.22 -6.73
CA ALA A 20 -8.60 5.69 -6.82
C ALA A 20 -8.66 6.14 -8.29
N THR A 21 -7.97 5.40 -9.18
CA THR A 21 -8.04 5.64 -10.62
C THR A 21 -9.44 5.37 -11.17
N ALA A 22 -10.07 4.27 -10.76
CA ALA A 22 -11.43 3.92 -11.15
C ALA A 22 -12.44 4.96 -10.64
N ALA A 23 -12.34 5.36 -9.36
CA ALA A 23 -13.20 6.38 -8.76
C ALA A 23 -13.10 7.72 -9.51
N ALA A 24 -11.87 8.18 -9.81
CA ALA A 24 -11.66 9.37 -10.62
C ALA A 24 -12.21 9.23 -12.05
N ARG A 25 -12.14 8.03 -12.64
CA ARG A 25 -12.69 7.77 -13.98
C ARG A 25 -14.21 7.74 -13.96
N ILE A 26 -14.81 7.14 -12.93
CA ILE A 26 -16.27 7.11 -12.75
C ILE A 26 -16.78 8.56 -12.65
N ARG A 27 -16.14 9.39 -11.83
CA ARG A 27 -16.54 10.80 -11.69
C ARG A 27 -16.49 11.58 -13.01
N ARG A 28 -15.48 11.34 -13.83
CA ARG A 28 -15.38 11.99 -15.17
C ARG A 28 -16.48 11.59 -16.13
N ASN A 29 -17.06 10.40 -15.96
CA ASN A 29 -18.11 9.88 -16.82
C ASN A 29 -19.52 10.12 -16.25
N THR A 30 -19.63 10.41 -14.95
CA THR A 30 -20.92 10.50 -14.24
C THR A 30 -20.79 11.56 -13.13
N GLU A 31 -21.24 12.77 -13.37
CA GLU A 31 -21.12 13.89 -12.42
C GLU A 31 -22.00 13.73 -11.18
N ASP A 32 -23.19 13.16 -11.35
CA ASP A 32 -24.19 13.00 -10.30
C ASP A 32 -24.01 11.75 -9.41
N ALA A 33 -23.04 10.89 -9.72
CA ALA A 33 -22.83 9.69 -8.94
C ALA A 33 -22.33 10.01 -7.53
N GLU A 34 -22.91 9.40 -6.52
CA GLU A 34 -22.32 9.35 -5.18
C GLU A 34 -21.23 8.27 -5.16
N ILE A 35 -20.01 8.66 -4.84
CA ILE A 35 -18.86 7.77 -4.85
C ILE A 35 -18.22 7.77 -3.48
N ILE A 36 -18.17 6.59 -2.86
CA ILE A 36 -17.47 6.37 -1.58
C ILE A 36 -16.25 5.49 -1.84
N LEU A 37 -15.11 5.90 -1.32
CA LEU A 37 -13.85 5.19 -1.43
C LEU A 37 -13.39 4.78 -0.04
N PHE A 38 -13.31 3.48 0.21
CA PHE A 38 -12.80 2.94 1.47
C PHE A 38 -11.34 2.53 1.34
N GLU A 39 -10.52 2.94 2.27
CA GLU A 39 -9.13 2.53 2.40
C GLU A 39 -8.88 2.05 3.84
N LYS A 40 -8.35 0.83 3.97
CA LYS A 40 -7.98 0.25 5.27
C LYS A 40 -6.85 1.02 5.94
N GLY A 41 -5.89 1.48 5.13
CA GLY A 41 -4.74 2.26 5.59
C GLY A 41 -5.04 3.76 5.71
N GLU A 42 -3.98 4.54 5.69
CA GLU A 42 -4.02 6.00 5.79
C GLU A 42 -3.80 6.70 4.45
N TYR A 43 -3.25 5.99 3.47
CA TYR A 43 -2.76 6.58 2.23
C TYR A 43 -3.43 5.94 1.02
N ILE A 44 -4.10 6.75 0.22
CA ILE A 44 -4.85 6.31 -0.96
C ILE A 44 -4.00 6.31 -2.25
N SER A 45 -2.91 7.08 -2.25
CA SER A 45 -2.09 7.22 -3.45
C SER A 45 -0.67 7.65 -3.10
N TYR A 46 0.30 6.81 -3.35
CA TYR A 46 1.71 7.06 -3.14
C TYR A 46 2.57 6.33 -4.19
N ALA A 47 3.80 6.78 -4.36
CA ALA A 47 4.76 6.21 -5.29
C ALA A 47 5.34 4.90 -4.73
N ASN A 48 4.72 3.76 -5.07
CA ASN A 48 5.20 2.44 -4.64
C ASN A 48 6.67 2.21 -5.02
N CYS A 49 7.05 2.61 -6.24
CA CYS A 49 8.44 2.50 -6.71
C CYS A 49 9.39 3.45 -5.97
N GLY A 50 8.90 4.44 -5.25
CA GLY A 50 9.70 5.36 -4.45
C GLY A 50 10.08 4.81 -3.07
N LEU A 51 9.42 3.75 -2.60
CA LEU A 51 9.62 3.24 -1.24
C LEU A 51 11.06 2.77 -0.97
N PRO A 52 11.70 1.96 -1.83
CA PRO A 52 13.11 1.60 -1.67
C PRO A 52 14.04 2.82 -1.67
N TYR A 53 13.81 3.78 -2.56
CA TYR A 53 14.62 4.99 -2.68
C TYR A 53 14.48 5.93 -1.48
N TYR A 54 13.32 5.95 -0.83
CA TYR A 54 13.16 6.66 0.43
C TYR A 54 13.88 5.95 1.58
N ILE A 55 13.87 4.62 1.61
CA ILE A 55 14.64 3.84 2.59
C ILE A 55 16.12 4.13 2.45
N GLY A 56 16.67 4.07 1.23
CA GLY A 56 18.08 4.34 0.93
C GLY A 56 18.50 5.81 1.07
N GLY A 57 17.53 6.74 1.19
CA GLY A 57 17.82 8.17 1.38
C GLY A 57 17.91 8.98 0.09
N VAL A 58 17.78 8.37 -1.08
CA VAL A 58 17.72 9.07 -2.38
C VAL A 58 16.52 10.02 -2.41
N ILE A 59 15.36 9.57 -1.92
CA ILE A 59 14.24 10.45 -1.61
C ILE A 59 14.40 10.88 -0.16
N ALA A 60 14.77 12.14 0.06
CA ALA A 60 15.05 12.64 1.41
C ALA A 60 13.76 12.92 2.21
N GLU A 61 12.75 13.44 1.56
CA GLU A 61 11.51 13.91 2.19
C GLU A 61 10.38 12.88 2.01
N ARG A 62 9.79 12.45 3.14
CA ARG A 62 8.71 11.46 3.16
C ARG A 62 7.48 11.90 2.36
N GLU A 63 7.21 13.19 2.39
CA GLU A 63 6.07 13.82 1.72
C GLU A 63 6.11 13.65 0.21
N LYS A 64 7.29 13.50 -0.37
CA LYS A 64 7.48 13.23 -1.81
C LYS A 64 7.01 11.85 -2.26
N LEU A 65 6.76 10.95 -1.32
CA LEU A 65 6.13 9.66 -1.63
C LEU A 65 4.65 9.81 -2.00
N PHE A 66 3.97 10.84 -1.50
CA PHE A 66 2.52 10.98 -1.67
C PHE A 66 2.18 11.69 -2.98
N VAL A 67 1.39 11.01 -3.80
CA VAL A 67 0.89 11.58 -5.07
C VAL A 67 -0.38 12.39 -4.83
N GLN A 68 -1.26 11.90 -3.97
CA GLN A 68 -2.50 12.56 -3.58
C GLN A 68 -2.82 12.28 -2.11
N THR A 69 -3.26 13.29 -1.38
CA THR A 69 -3.83 13.08 -0.05
C THR A 69 -5.32 12.74 -0.15
N PRO A 70 -5.89 12.04 0.85
CA PRO A 70 -7.33 11.74 0.88
C PRO A 70 -8.20 12.98 0.72
N GLU A 71 -7.85 14.06 1.41
CA GLU A 71 -8.59 15.33 1.39
C GLU A 71 -8.53 16.02 0.02
N ALA A 72 -7.32 16.10 -0.55
CA ALA A 72 -7.12 16.71 -1.86
C ALA A 72 -7.83 15.93 -2.96
N PHE A 73 -7.78 14.59 -2.88
CA PHE A 73 -8.45 13.71 -3.82
C PHE A 73 -9.98 13.81 -3.70
N GLY A 74 -10.50 13.74 -2.48
CA GLY A 74 -11.93 13.87 -2.21
C GLY A 74 -12.49 15.20 -2.72
N LYS A 75 -11.80 16.31 -2.42
CA LYS A 75 -12.19 17.64 -2.87
C LYS A 75 -12.12 17.78 -4.40
N ARG A 76 -11.04 17.27 -5.02
CA ARG A 76 -10.83 17.39 -6.48
C ARG A 76 -11.88 16.65 -7.29
N PHE A 77 -12.28 15.46 -6.83
CA PHE A 77 -13.15 14.58 -7.56
C PHE A 77 -14.56 14.46 -6.97
N ASN A 78 -14.87 15.23 -5.93
CA ASN A 78 -16.14 15.13 -5.19
C ASN A 78 -16.44 13.66 -4.80
N ILE A 79 -15.49 13.03 -4.09
CA ILE A 79 -15.54 11.65 -3.63
C ILE A 79 -15.46 11.64 -2.11
N ASP A 80 -16.33 10.88 -1.44
CA ASP A 80 -16.24 10.60 -0.01
C ASP A 80 -15.12 9.58 0.22
N VAL A 81 -13.98 10.05 0.73
CA VAL A 81 -12.80 9.21 0.99
C VAL A 81 -12.74 8.86 2.46
N ARG A 82 -12.94 7.60 2.78
CA ARG A 82 -12.93 7.07 4.15
C ARG A 82 -11.70 6.20 4.38
N ILE A 83 -10.66 6.78 4.92
CA ILE A 83 -9.44 6.07 5.35
C ILE A 83 -9.65 5.35 6.67
N ARG A 84 -8.72 4.44 7.04
CA ARG A 84 -8.79 3.62 8.27
C ARG A 84 -10.11 2.88 8.40
N SER A 85 -10.67 2.47 7.27
CA SER A 85 -12.00 1.88 7.14
C SER A 85 -11.92 0.59 6.33
N GLU A 86 -11.89 -0.53 7.04
CA GLU A 86 -11.75 -1.86 6.45
C GLU A 86 -13.12 -2.46 6.13
N ILE A 87 -13.34 -2.89 4.91
CA ILE A 87 -14.50 -3.71 4.56
C ILE A 87 -14.25 -5.13 5.07
N VAL A 88 -15.08 -5.57 5.99
CA VAL A 88 -14.95 -6.88 6.66
C VAL A 88 -15.92 -7.93 6.13
N ALA A 89 -17.03 -7.50 5.51
CA ALA A 89 -17.98 -8.39 4.88
C ALA A 89 -18.68 -7.73 3.68
N ILE A 90 -19.09 -8.55 2.72
CA ILE A 90 -19.86 -8.14 1.54
C ILE A 90 -21.12 -8.99 1.50
N HIS A 91 -22.28 -8.35 1.36
CA HIS A 91 -23.60 -8.99 1.28
C HIS A 91 -24.23 -8.72 -0.11
N PRO A 92 -23.88 -9.49 -1.15
CA PRO A 92 -24.30 -9.18 -2.52
C PRO A 92 -25.83 -9.16 -2.70
N ALA A 93 -26.53 -10.07 -2.03
CA ALA A 93 -28.00 -10.17 -2.13
C ALA A 93 -28.72 -8.94 -1.56
N LYS A 94 -28.09 -8.27 -0.56
CA LYS A 94 -28.62 -7.05 0.09
C LYS A 94 -28.01 -5.79 -0.50
N LYS A 95 -27.00 -5.93 -1.37
CA LYS A 95 -26.16 -4.83 -1.86
C LYS A 95 -25.61 -3.97 -0.72
N THR A 96 -25.03 -4.59 0.29
CA THR A 96 -24.43 -3.90 1.43
C THR A 96 -23.03 -4.44 1.72
N VAL A 97 -22.21 -3.59 2.36
CA VAL A 97 -20.91 -3.95 2.90
C VAL A 97 -20.85 -3.56 4.38
N ASP A 98 -20.16 -4.37 5.18
CA ASP A 98 -19.89 -4.03 6.58
C ASP A 98 -18.48 -3.47 6.69
N ILE A 99 -18.37 -2.33 7.34
CA ILE A 99 -17.14 -1.57 7.52
C ILE A 99 -16.74 -1.61 8.99
N ARG A 100 -15.45 -1.82 9.23
CA ARG A 100 -14.84 -1.67 10.54
C ARG A 100 -13.81 -0.55 10.50
N THR A 101 -13.98 0.45 11.34
CA THR A 101 -13.06 1.56 11.51
C THR A 101 -11.91 1.19 12.46
N SER A 102 -10.79 1.93 12.42
CA SER A 102 -9.64 1.66 13.28
C SER A 102 -9.91 1.83 14.78
N ASP A 103 -10.96 2.58 15.17
CA ASP A 103 -11.46 2.69 16.56
C ASP A 103 -12.35 1.52 16.98
N GLY A 104 -12.52 0.51 16.12
CA GLY A 104 -13.28 -0.70 16.40
C GLY A 104 -14.78 -0.60 16.17
N LYS A 105 -15.30 0.55 15.73
CA LYS A 105 -16.72 0.67 15.39
C LYS A 105 -17.01 -0.04 14.08
N THR A 106 -18.21 -0.58 13.99
CA THR A 106 -18.73 -1.21 12.79
C THR A 106 -19.99 -0.53 12.31
N TYR A 107 -20.14 -0.42 11.00
CA TYR A 107 -21.37 0.07 10.38
C TYR A 107 -21.55 -0.56 9.01
N THR A 108 -22.74 -0.43 8.44
CA THR A 108 -23.10 -1.00 7.14
C THR A 108 -23.37 0.13 6.15
N GLU A 109 -22.87 -0.01 4.93
CA GLU A 109 -23.12 0.91 3.82
C GLU A 109 -23.80 0.16 2.68
N SER A 110 -24.74 0.80 1.99
CA SER A 110 -25.40 0.23 0.81
C SER A 110 -24.71 0.67 -0.47
N TYR A 111 -24.87 -0.10 -1.55
CA TYR A 111 -24.34 0.24 -2.85
C TYR A 111 -25.24 -0.25 -3.99
N ASP A 112 -25.23 0.44 -5.11
CA ASP A 112 -25.79 -0.03 -6.37
C ASP A 112 -24.76 -0.85 -7.15
N LYS A 113 -23.52 -0.36 -7.19
CA LYS A 113 -22.39 -1.01 -7.85
C LYS A 113 -21.18 -0.99 -6.92
N LEU A 114 -20.51 -2.11 -6.80
CA LEU A 114 -19.32 -2.30 -5.99
C LEU A 114 -18.13 -2.62 -6.88
N LEU A 115 -17.05 -1.87 -6.71
CA LEU A 115 -15.75 -2.15 -7.32
C LEU A 115 -14.77 -2.61 -6.25
N LEU A 116 -14.17 -3.77 -6.46
CA LEU A 116 -13.19 -4.35 -5.54
C LEU A 116 -11.78 -4.17 -6.07
N SER A 117 -10.92 -3.54 -5.29
CA SER A 117 -9.48 -3.40 -5.54
C SER A 117 -8.71 -3.71 -4.26
N PRO A 118 -8.72 -4.95 -3.78
CA PRO A 118 -8.21 -5.30 -2.46
C PRO A 118 -6.68 -5.23 -2.36
N GLY A 119 -5.97 -5.14 -3.49
CA GLY A 119 -4.52 -5.19 -3.53
C GLY A 119 -3.96 -6.55 -3.12
N ALA A 120 -2.72 -6.57 -2.64
CA ALA A 120 -2.03 -7.77 -2.21
C ALA A 120 -1.34 -7.55 -0.86
N SER A 121 -1.06 -8.63 -0.18
CA SER A 121 -0.23 -8.64 1.02
C SER A 121 1.04 -9.45 0.77
N PRO A 122 2.19 -9.07 1.36
CA PRO A 122 3.39 -9.87 1.25
C PRO A 122 3.17 -11.26 1.82
N VAL A 123 3.70 -12.27 1.14
CA VAL A 123 3.72 -13.61 1.68
C VAL A 123 4.78 -13.69 2.78
N ARG A 124 4.38 -14.10 3.97
CA ARG A 124 5.29 -14.45 5.06
C ARG A 124 5.27 -15.98 5.21
N PRO A 125 6.27 -16.68 4.69
CA PRO A 125 6.30 -18.14 4.81
C PRO A 125 6.44 -18.54 6.29
N PRO A 126 5.86 -19.68 6.72
CA PRO A 126 5.91 -20.13 8.11
C PRO A 126 7.29 -20.71 8.45
N LEU A 127 8.31 -19.89 8.40
CA LEU A 127 9.69 -20.26 8.74
C LEU A 127 9.98 -19.96 10.22
N PRO A 128 10.74 -20.81 10.90
CA PRO A 128 11.19 -20.51 12.25
C PRO A 128 11.93 -19.18 12.29
N GLY A 129 11.54 -18.31 13.22
CA GLY A 129 12.18 -16.99 13.40
C GLY A 129 11.66 -15.90 12.48
N ILE A 130 10.67 -16.12 11.62
CA ILE A 130 10.14 -15.11 10.70
C ILE A 130 9.61 -13.85 11.41
N ASP A 131 9.23 -13.98 12.67
CA ASP A 131 8.71 -12.88 13.49
C ASP A 131 9.79 -12.26 14.41
N ASN A 132 11.07 -12.62 14.23
CA ASN A 132 12.15 -12.00 14.97
C ASN A 132 12.30 -10.51 14.58
N GLU A 133 12.81 -9.72 15.53
CA GLU A 133 13.15 -8.31 15.29
C GLU A 133 14.16 -8.18 14.14
N GLY A 134 14.01 -7.15 13.32
CA GLY A 134 14.87 -6.91 12.16
C GLY A 134 14.44 -7.66 10.90
N ILE A 135 13.34 -8.42 10.94
CA ILE A 135 12.77 -9.06 9.75
C ILE A 135 11.54 -8.28 9.28
N PHE A 136 11.62 -7.77 8.06
CA PHE A 136 10.62 -6.90 7.46
C PHE A 136 10.10 -7.46 6.14
N THR A 137 8.91 -7.02 5.78
CA THR A 137 8.40 -7.05 4.41
C THR A 137 8.21 -5.62 3.95
N LEU A 138 8.35 -5.36 2.65
CA LEU A 138 8.13 -4.04 2.08
C LEU A 138 6.91 -4.08 1.16
N ARG A 139 5.86 -3.37 1.55
CA ARG A 139 4.63 -3.28 0.75
C ARG A 139 4.03 -1.88 0.71
N ASN A 140 4.09 -1.15 1.81
CA ASN A 140 3.42 0.13 1.99
C ASN A 140 4.30 1.14 2.71
N VAL A 141 3.77 2.34 2.91
CA VAL A 141 4.50 3.43 3.59
C VAL A 141 4.84 3.09 5.03
N ASN A 142 3.97 2.37 5.74
CA ASN A 142 4.22 2.00 7.14
C ASN A 142 5.38 1.00 7.26
N ASP A 143 5.45 0.03 6.33
CA ASP A 143 6.59 -0.91 6.26
C ASP A 143 7.89 -0.13 5.97
N THR A 144 7.81 0.82 5.05
CA THR A 144 8.93 1.70 4.68
C THR A 144 9.43 2.50 5.87
N ASP A 145 8.52 3.13 6.61
CA ASP A 145 8.85 3.88 7.83
C ASP A 145 9.47 2.95 8.89
N ALA A 146 8.94 1.74 9.06
CA ALA A 146 9.48 0.76 10.01
C ALA A 146 10.92 0.37 9.65
N ILE A 147 11.18 0.05 8.38
CA ILE A 147 12.53 -0.31 7.89
C ILE A 147 13.48 0.89 8.07
N LYS A 148 13.09 2.07 7.60
CA LYS A 148 13.93 3.27 7.70
C LYS A 148 14.25 3.63 9.15
N ASN A 149 13.26 3.58 10.03
CA ASN A 149 13.47 3.82 11.45
C ASN A 149 14.40 2.79 12.10
N TYR A 150 14.30 1.52 11.68
CA TYR A 150 15.19 0.47 12.15
C TYR A 150 16.63 0.74 11.71
N LEU A 151 16.86 1.06 10.45
CA LEU A 151 18.17 1.42 9.91
C LEU A 151 18.80 2.62 10.64
N GLN A 152 17.98 3.61 10.99
CA GLN A 152 18.46 4.81 11.72
C GLN A 152 18.81 4.55 13.18
N ARG A 153 18.10 3.61 13.83
CA ARG A 153 18.33 3.30 15.26
C ARG A 153 19.43 2.28 15.49
N HIS A 154 19.71 1.46 14.49
CA HIS A 154 20.68 0.39 14.56
C HIS A 154 21.75 0.62 13.48
N GLU A 155 23.02 0.49 13.86
CA GLU A 155 24.11 0.48 12.88
C GLU A 155 24.09 -0.80 12.06
N VAL A 156 23.18 -0.85 11.07
CA VAL A 156 23.02 -2.03 10.23
C VAL A 156 24.19 -2.13 9.26
N LYS A 157 25.08 -3.09 9.49
CA LYS A 157 26.26 -3.35 8.65
C LYS A 157 25.97 -4.38 7.55
N ARG A 158 25.01 -5.27 7.77
CA ARG A 158 24.67 -6.33 6.85
C ARG A 158 23.17 -6.50 6.72
N ALA A 159 22.70 -6.68 5.50
CA ALA A 159 21.32 -6.96 5.18
C ALA A 159 21.21 -8.20 4.29
N VAL A 160 20.18 -8.99 4.50
CA VAL A 160 19.84 -10.14 3.64
C VAL A 160 18.48 -9.90 3.04
N ILE A 161 18.40 -9.99 1.72
CA ILE A 161 17.16 -9.86 0.96
C ILE A 161 16.76 -11.24 0.46
N ILE A 162 15.53 -11.61 0.73
CA ILE A 162 14.96 -12.88 0.26
C ILE A 162 13.99 -12.58 -0.88
N GLY A 163 14.37 -13.05 -2.07
CA GLY A 163 13.69 -12.79 -3.34
C GLY A 163 14.38 -11.71 -4.18
N ALA A 164 14.79 -12.09 -5.40
CA ALA A 164 15.47 -11.23 -6.36
C ALA A 164 14.53 -10.71 -7.46
N GLY A 165 13.29 -10.42 -7.11
CA GLY A 165 12.36 -9.66 -7.95
C GLY A 165 12.68 -8.16 -7.91
N PHE A 166 11.93 -7.34 -8.65
CA PHE A 166 12.16 -5.89 -8.75
C PHE A 166 12.34 -5.22 -7.39
N ILE A 167 11.44 -5.44 -6.45
CA ILE A 167 11.52 -4.83 -5.11
C ILE A 167 12.80 -5.27 -4.39
N GLY A 168 13.15 -6.57 -4.49
CA GLY A 168 14.34 -7.11 -3.83
C GLY A 168 15.62 -6.49 -4.39
N LEU A 169 15.72 -6.35 -5.70
CA LEU A 169 16.90 -5.76 -6.36
C LEU A 169 17.00 -4.25 -6.07
N GLU A 170 15.89 -3.51 -6.14
CA GLU A 170 15.86 -2.08 -5.78
C GLU A 170 16.23 -1.87 -4.30
N MET A 171 15.76 -2.75 -3.41
CA MET A 171 16.16 -2.71 -2.00
C MET A 171 17.64 -3.02 -1.81
N ALA A 172 18.19 -3.99 -2.58
CA ALA A 172 19.61 -4.33 -2.51
C ALA A 172 20.48 -3.12 -2.87
N GLU A 173 20.18 -2.48 -4.00
CA GLU A 173 20.86 -1.27 -4.45
C GLU A 173 20.79 -0.16 -3.39
N ASN A 174 19.60 0.18 -2.93
CA ASN A 174 19.40 1.27 -1.99
C ASN A 174 20.02 1.01 -0.61
N LEU A 175 20.04 -0.23 -0.12
CA LEU A 175 20.70 -0.58 1.13
C LEU A 175 22.22 -0.57 0.99
N GLN A 176 22.74 -0.97 -0.18
CA GLN A 176 24.18 -0.90 -0.46
C GLN A 176 24.64 0.56 -0.53
N GLU A 177 23.89 1.44 -1.21
CA GLU A 177 24.17 2.88 -1.23
C GLU A 177 24.10 3.51 0.17
N ALA A 178 23.22 3.01 1.03
CA ALA A 178 23.15 3.41 2.43
C ALA A 178 24.30 2.86 3.30
N GLY A 179 25.24 2.09 2.72
CA GLY A 179 26.46 1.61 3.36
C GLY A 179 26.37 0.22 3.99
N ALA A 180 25.33 -0.53 3.75
CA ALA A 180 25.21 -1.92 4.22
C ALA A 180 25.85 -2.90 3.24
N GLU A 181 26.49 -3.97 3.77
CA GLU A 181 26.82 -5.15 2.99
C GLU A 181 25.55 -5.95 2.71
N VAL A 182 25.21 -6.19 1.45
CA VAL A 182 23.95 -6.82 1.06
C VAL A 182 24.17 -8.18 0.44
N ALA A 183 23.42 -9.17 0.94
CA ALA A 183 23.30 -10.48 0.32
C ALA A 183 21.87 -10.68 -0.19
N VAL A 184 21.73 -11.24 -1.39
CA VAL A 184 20.44 -11.58 -1.98
C VAL A 184 20.33 -13.10 -2.07
N VAL A 185 19.21 -13.63 -1.58
CA VAL A 185 18.88 -15.07 -1.63
C VAL A 185 17.70 -15.25 -2.57
N GLU A 186 17.89 -16.01 -3.62
CA GLU A 186 16.87 -16.32 -4.62
C GLU A 186 16.71 -17.83 -4.77
N MET A 187 15.47 -18.28 -4.90
CA MET A 187 15.17 -19.70 -5.09
C MET A 187 15.31 -20.11 -6.55
N ALA A 188 15.07 -19.21 -7.48
CA ALA A 188 15.24 -19.46 -8.90
C ALA A 188 16.72 -19.45 -9.32
N ASN A 189 17.02 -20.05 -10.47
CA ASN A 189 18.40 -20.11 -11.00
C ASN A 189 18.89 -18.78 -11.57
N GLN A 190 18.05 -17.78 -11.63
CA GLN A 190 18.38 -16.44 -12.16
C GLN A 190 17.60 -15.37 -11.41
N VAL A 191 18.18 -14.21 -11.38
CA VAL A 191 17.51 -12.96 -10.97
C VAL A 191 16.72 -12.38 -12.15
N MET A 192 15.75 -11.52 -11.87
CA MET A 192 14.97 -10.86 -12.93
C MET A 192 15.85 -9.95 -13.76
#